data_f4f07db262469824807f08c61f4a1f51
#
_entry.id   f4f07db262469824807f08c61f4a1f51
#
_cell.length_a   1.000
_cell.length_b   1.000
_cell.length_c   1.000
_cell.angle_alpha   90.00
_cell.angle_beta   90.00
_cell.angle_gamma   90.00
#
_symmetry.space_group_name_H-M   'P 1'
#
loop_
_entity.id
_entity.type
_entity.pdbx_description
1 polymer ?
#
loop_
_entity_poly.entity_id
_entity_poly.type
_entity_poly.pdbx_seq_one_letter_code
_entity_poly.pdbx_strand_id
1 'polypeptide(L)'
;MVGENIMLIGLLRIFAILCVAFICGKLISKLKLPSILGWLIAGIVFGPYFAEVVSFDIISSVWYKIIIKIFECFAGVMIGREIILKKIAESGRQIIGITVIQSIGTFLFVSAVFSIVFLIVKIPVYLAFVFGGIALATAPAPALSIVNEYHTNGPVTQTLLPLAAIDDVIGVVVFFTVISIISGTYGSAGTSPLTVVGMVLFPFVIGIFFGFLASVLMRIAKRNSVRFCLLMIFLMLAAGGGLLIDFYLFHSFTVNFLLTGMAFSTTIANLVPEKDLEDVLKLYNPILSFSLIIVIVNLGMPLNYRLIAGAGVFTVVYILSRAIGKIGGAYIGGKLTKSQPSVTKYLGFTLLPHSGVSLVFTGIATTTSSSLDPSLATIVSGTIVAAAIINEIIAVIIAKYAFKKAGEIEE
;
A
#
# COMPACT_ATOMS: atom_id res chain seq x y z
N MET A 1 -1.36 -18.78 -33.64
CA MET A 1 -2.79 -19.10 -33.56
C MET A 1 -3.22 -19.69 -32.21
N VAL A 2 -2.65 -20.81 -31.69
CA VAL A 2 -3.08 -21.35 -30.37
C VAL A 2 -2.73 -20.40 -29.22
N GLY A 3 -1.53 -19.84 -29.20
CA GLY A 3 -1.10 -18.91 -28.13
C GLY A 3 -1.84 -17.56 -28.15
N GLU A 4 -2.19 -17.06 -29.31
CA GLU A 4 -2.96 -15.80 -29.47
C GLU A 4 -4.40 -15.95 -28.97
N ASN A 5 -5.03 -17.10 -29.24
CA ASN A 5 -6.36 -17.41 -28.73
C ASN A 5 -6.39 -17.54 -27.19
N ILE A 6 -5.36 -18.10 -26.58
CA ILE A 6 -5.24 -18.22 -25.12
C ILE A 6 -5.09 -16.83 -24.49
N MET A 7 -4.28 -15.96 -25.06
CA MET A 7 -4.11 -14.60 -24.59
C MET A 7 -5.41 -13.78 -24.72
N LEU A 8 -6.10 -13.87 -25.86
CA LEU A 8 -7.36 -13.15 -26.08
C LEU A 8 -8.44 -13.59 -25.09
N ILE A 9 -8.60 -14.90 -24.91
CA ILE A 9 -9.54 -15.46 -23.92
C ILE A 9 -9.17 -15.03 -22.50
N GLY A 10 -7.87 -15.01 -22.15
CA GLY A 10 -7.38 -14.53 -20.87
C GLY A 10 -7.72 -13.07 -20.62
N LEU A 11 -7.50 -12.20 -21.62
CA LEU A 11 -7.85 -10.76 -21.54
C LEU A 11 -9.35 -10.56 -21.37
N LEU A 12 -10.20 -11.29 -22.09
CA LEU A 12 -11.65 -11.21 -21.94
C LEU A 12 -12.12 -11.64 -20.54
N ARG A 13 -11.55 -12.71 -19.98
CA ARG A 13 -11.84 -13.16 -18.62
C ARG A 13 -11.46 -12.11 -17.60
N ILE A 14 -10.25 -11.53 -17.70
CA ILE A 14 -9.78 -10.47 -16.80
C ILE A 14 -10.69 -9.25 -16.90
N PHE A 15 -11.04 -8.81 -18.11
CA PHE A 15 -11.95 -7.69 -18.30
C PHE A 15 -13.32 -7.92 -17.65
N ALA A 16 -13.90 -9.11 -17.82
CA ALA A 16 -15.16 -9.49 -17.19
C ALA A 16 -15.05 -9.43 -15.66
N ILE A 17 -13.94 -9.93 -15.08
CA ILE A 17 -13.71 -9.88 -13.63
C ILE A 17 -13.56 -8.43 -13.14
N LEU A 18 -12.89 -7.57 -13.88
CA LEU A 18 -12.75 -6.16 -13.49
C LEU A 18 -14.11 -5.44 -13.49
N CYS A 19 -15.00 -5.76 -14.43
CA CYS A 19 -16.37 -5.25 -14.42
C CYS A 19 -17.13 -5.72 -13.18
N VAL A 20 -17.02 -7.01 -12.83
CA VAL A 20 -17.66 -7.55 -11.61
C VAL A 20 -17.02 -6.94 -10.36
N ALA A 21 -15.70 -6.82 -10.31
CA ALA A 21 -14.99 -6.19 -9.18
C ALA A 21 -15.45 -4.75 -8.96
N PHE A 22 -15.61 -3.97 -10.05
CA PHE A 22 -16.15 -2.62 -9.98
C PHE A 22 -17.55 -2.57 -9.37
N ILE A 23 -18.43 -3.51 -9.78
CA ILE A 23 -19.80 -3.63 -9.22
C ILE A 23 -19.72 -4.04 -7.75
N CYS A 24 -18.91 -5.04 -7.39
CA CYS A 24 -18.71 -5.46 -6.02
C CYS A 24 -18.18 -4.31 -5.13
N GLY A 25 -17.22 -3.55 -5.62
CA GLY A 25 -16.73 -2.36 -4.93
C GLY A 25 -17.83 -1.33 -4.66
N LYS A 26 -18.68 -1.05 -5.65
CA LYS A 26 -19.86 -0.16 -5.49
C LYS A 26 -20.87 -0.70 -4.49
N LEU A 27 -21.11 -2.00 -4.47
CA LEU A 27 -22.03 -2.63 -3.50
C LEU A 27 -21.49 -2.52 -2.08
N ILE A 28 -20.20 -2.80 -1.89
CA ILE A 28 -19.53 -2.69 -0.58
C ILE A 28 -19.52 -1.23 -0.10
N SER A 29 -19.29 -0.26 -1.00
CA SER A 29 -19.33 1.16 -0.62
C SER A 29 -20.70 1.64 -0.15
N LYS A 30 -21.80 1.05 -0.65
CA LYS A 30 -23.16 1.31 -0.12
C LYS A 30 -23.32 0.85 1.33
N LEU A 31 -22.52 -0.12 1.78
CA LEU A 31 -22.47 -0.57 3.18
C LEU A 31 -21.56 0.32 4.05
N LYS A 32 -21.12 1.48 3.53
CA LYS A 32 -20.14 2.38 4.19
C LYS A 32 -18.79 1.73 4.48
N LEU A 33 -18.40 0.74 3.68
CA LEU A 33 -17.11 0.07 3.70
C LEU A 33 -16.28 0.44 2.47
N PRO A 34 -14.95 0.43 2.55
CA PRO A 34 -14.08 0.75 1.41
C PRO A 34 -14.30 -0.18 0.21
N SER A 35 -14.39 0.38 -0.98
CA SER A 35 -14.58 -0.37 -2.24
C SER A 35 -13.47 -1.41 -2.49
N ILE A 36 -12.27 -1.17 -1.96
CA ILE A 36 -11.12 -2.08 -2.02
C ILE A 36 -11.47 -3.49 -1.53
N LEU A 37 -12.30 -3.62 -0.49
CA LEU A 37 -12.75 -4.93 0.01
C LEU A 37 -13.55 -5.69 -1.05
N GLY A 38 -14.40 -5.00 -1.80
CA GLY A 38 -15.17 -5.62 -2.89
C GLY A 38 -14.28 -6.09 -4.03
N TRP A 39 -13.24 -5.34 -4.37
CA TRP A 39 -12.27 -5.73 -5.39
C TRP A 39 -11.44 -6.94 -4.98
N LEU A 40 -11.00 -6.97 -3.71
CA LEU A 40 -10.26 -8.08 -3.14
C LEU A 40 -11.09 -9.37 -3.13
N ILE A 41 -12.35 -9.28 -2.65
CA ILE A 41 -13.29 -10.40 -2.64
C ILE A 41 -13.53 -10.93 -4.07
N ALA A 42 -13.71 -10.04 -5.05
CA ALA A 42 -13.85 -10.44 -6.43
C ALA A 42 -12.60 -11.20 -6.92
N GLY A 43 -11.38 -10.73 -6.57
CA GLY A 43 -10.14 -11.45 -6.86
C GLY A 43 -10.12 -12.87 -6.28
N ILE A 44 -10.49 -13.01 -5.01
CA ILE A 44 -10.55 -14.33 -4.33
C ILE A 44 -11.57 -15.26 -5.01
N VAL A 45 -12.78 -14.74 -5.29
CA VAL A 45 -13.87 -15.54 -5.86
C VAL A 45 -13.55 -16.02 -7.28
N PHE A 46 -12.96 -15.17 -8.12
CA PHE A 46 -12.65 -15.53 -9.50
C PHE A 46 -11.24 -16.10 -9.70
N GLY A 47 -10.44 -16.14 -8.64
CA GLY A 47 -9.11 -16.72 -8.64
C GLY A 47 -9.08 -18.25 -8.72
N PRO A 48 -7.86 -18.82 -8.83
CA PRO A 48 -7.64 -20.25 -9.05
C PRO A 48 -8.17 -21.18 -7.95
N TYR A 49 -8.35 -20.66 -6.74
CA TYR A 49 -8.76 -21.47 -5.59
C TYR A 49 -10.27 -21.54 -5.36
N PHE A 50 -11.08 -20.76 -6.09
CA PHE A 50 -12.53 -20.76 -5.89
C PHE A 50 -13.28 -21.08 -7.20
N ALA A 51 -13.48 -20.13 -8.09
CA ALA A 51 -14.23 -20.33 -9.34
C ALA A 51 -13.35 -20.65 -10.55
N GLU A 52 -12.03 -20.56 -10.44
CA GLU A 52 -11.05 -20.86 -11.50
C GLU A 52 -11.30 -20.14 -12.83
N VAL A 53 -11.96 -18.98 -12.81
CA VAL A 53 -12.16 -18.19 -14.02
C VAL A 53 -10.81 -17.68 -14.56
N VAL A 54 -9.87 -17.34 -13.66
CA VAL A 54 -8.47 -17.11 -13.98
C VAL A 54 -7.65 -18.24 -13.39
N SER A 55 -7.01 -19.02 -14.26
CA SER A 55 -6.14 -20.13 -13.86
C SER A 55 -4.75 -19.65 -13.46
N PHE A 56 -3.98 -20.53 -12.81
CA PHE A 56 -2.57 -20.28 -12.50
C PHE A 56 -1.74 -20.03 -13.76
N ASP A 57 -2.07 -20.65 -14.89
CA ASP A 57 -1.37 -20.44 -16.18
C ASP A 57 -1.48 -19.00 -16.65
N ILE A 58 -2.64 -18.36 -16.46
CA ILE A 58 -2.86 -16.95 -16.80
C ILE A 58 -2.03 -16.05 -15.86
N ILE A 59 -2.10 -16.29 -14.55
CA ILE A 59 -1.39 -15.46 -13.55
C ILE A 59 0.14 -15.57 -13.71
N SER A 60 0.63 -16.75 -14.08
CA SER A 60 2.06 -17.00 -14.28
C SER A 60 2.59 -16.51 -15.62
N SER A 61 1.71 -16.20 -16.59
CA SER A 61 2.09 -15.78 -17.93
C SER A 61 2.85 -14.46 -17.95
N VAL A 62 3.81 -14.34 -18.89
CA VAL A 62 4.66 -13.13 -19.00
C VAL A 62 3.83 -11.88 -19.31
N TRP A 63 2.87 -11.97 -20.23
CA TRP A 63 2.03 -10.85 -20.62
C TRP A 63 1.18 -10.33 -19.45
N TYR A 64 0.64 -11.23 -18.62
CA TYR A 64 -0.14 -10.86 -17.44
C TYR A 64 0.74 -10.11 -16.43
N LYS A 65 1.91 -10.66 -16.11
CA LYS A 65 2.87 -10.04 -15.19
C LYS A 65 3.29 -8.64 -15.66
N ILE A 66 3.52 -8.44 -16.96
CA ILE A 66 3.85 -7.11 -17.52
C ILE A 66 2.70 -6.13 -17.30
N ILE A 67 1.47 -6.53 -17.59
CA ILE A 67 0.28 -5.69 -17.38
C ILE A 67 0.16 -5.30 -15.91
N ILE A 68 0.27 -6.25 -14.98
CA ILE A 68 0.20 -5.96 -13.54
C ILE A 68 1.29 -4.98 -13.12
N LYS A 69 2.54 -5.16 -13.53
CA LYS A 69 3.65 -4.26 -13.21
C LYS A 69 3.41 -2.82 -13.68
N ILE A 70 2.84 -2.64 -14.88
CA ILE A 70 2.48 -1.31 -15.41
C ILE A 70 1.40 -0.66 -14.51
N PHE A 71 0.35 -1.41 -14.14
CA PHE A 71 -0.70 -0.89 -13.30
C PHE A 71 -0.27 -0.68 -11.84
N GLU A 72 0.68 -1.44 -11.33
CA GLU A 72 1.35 -1.17 -10.06
C GLU A 72 2.08 0.19 -10.09
N CYS A 73 2.82 0.47 -11.18
CA CYS A 73 3.46 1.77 -11.36
C CYS A 73 2.43 2.91 -11.38
N PHE A 74 1.32 2.73 -12.07
CA PHE A 74 0.22 3.69 -12.11
C PHE A 74 -0.44 3.87 -10.74
N ALA A 75 -0.68 2.80 -10.00
CA ALA A 75 -1.22 2.85 -8.64
C ALA A 75 -0.27 3.57 -7.67
N GLY A 76 1.04 3.47 -7.87
CA GLY A 76 2.05 4.17 -7.07
C GLY A 76 1.89 5.69 -7.05
N VAL A 77 1.30 6.26 -8.11
CA VAL A 77 1.00 7.70 -8.18
C VAL A 77 0.09 8.17 -7.04
N MET A 78 -0.80 7.30 -6.55
CA MET A 78 -1.68 7.61 -5.42
C MET A 78 -0.89 7.97 -4.16
N ILE A 79 0.16 7.23 -3.88
CA ILE A 79 0.97 7.43 -2.67
C ILE A 79 1.87 8.64 -2.84
N GLY A 80 2.59 8.70 -3.96
CA GLY A 80 3.60 9.73 -4.16
C GLY A 80 3.04 11.16 -4.28
N ARG A 81 1.81 11.33 -4.80
CA ARG A 81 1.17 12.65 -4.89
C ARG A 81 0.90 13.30 -3.52
N GLU A 82 0.81 12.50 -2.47
CA GLU A 82 0.57 12.97 -1.10
C GLU A 82 1.88 13.37 -0.40
N ILE A 83 3.04 12.95 -0.93
CA ILE A 83 4.36 13.25 -0.39
C ILE A 83 4.84 14.62 -0.88
N ILE A 84 4.32 15.67 -0.26
CA ILE A 84 4.71 17.06 -0.54
C ILE A 84 5.70 17.52 0.54
N LEU A 85 6.99 17.52 0.20
CA LEU A 85 8.08 17.81 1.14
C LEU A 85 7.91 19.15 1.88
N LYS A 86 7.41 20.18 1.18
CA LYS A 86 7.11 21.47 1.79
C LYS A 86 6.03 21.35 2.87
N LYS A 87 4.93 20.67 2.59
CA LYS A 87 3.84 20.45 3.58
C LYS A 87 4.32 19.61 4.77
N ILE A 88 5.16 18.60 4.50
CA ILE A 88 5.79 17.79 5.56
C ILE A 88 6.69 18.66 6.44
N ALA A 89 7.52 19.52 5.86
CA ALA A 89 8.38 20.43 6.61
C ALA A 89 7.57 21.47 7.41
N GLU A 90 6.46 21.96 6.85
CA GLU A 90 5.54 22.92 7.50
C GLU A 90 4.67 22.26 8.59
N SER A 91 4.47 20.94 8.56
CA SER A 91 3.65 20.20 9.54
C SER A 91 4.18 20.29 10.98
N GLY A 92 5.36 20.83 11.14
CA GLY A 92 5.96 21.09 12.44
C GLY A 92 6.63 19.88 13.08
N ARG A 93 7.62 20.17 13.92
CA ARG A 93 8.42 19.15 14.63
C ARG A 93 7.56 18.21 15.48
N GLN A 94 6.41 18.70 15.95
CA GLN A 94 5.50 17.95 16.81
C GLN A 94 4.85 16.79 16.05
N ILE A 95 4.27 17.01 14.87
CA ILE A 95 3.61 15.98 14.06
C ILE A 95 4.64 14.97 13.56
N ILE A 96 5.79 15.43 13.07
CA ILE A 96 6.89 14.55 12.65
C ILE A 96 7.36 13.67 13.82
N GLY A 97 7.52 14.26 15.01
CA GLY A 97 7.93 13.54 16.21
C GLY A 97 6.93 12.46 16.62
N ILE A 98 5.61 12.80 16.63
CA ILE A 98 4.56 11.83 16.92
C ILE A 98 4.61 10.69 15.90
N THR A 99 4.71 11.01 14.60
CA THR A 99 4.70 10.02 13.54
C THR A 99 5.87 9.05 13.67
N VAL A 100 7.09 9.56 13.82
CA VAL A 100 8.29 8.72 13.94
C VAL A 100 8.18 7.78 15.16
N ILE A 101 7.79 8.33 16.33
CA ILE A 101 7.66 7.53 17.56
C ILE A 101 6.56 6.47 17.41
N GLN A 102 5.42 6.86 16.82
CA GLN A 102 4.29 5.96 16.61
C GLN A 102 4.64 4.86 15.60
N SER A 103 5.27 5.21 14.47
CA SER A 103 5.64 4.23 13.43
C SER A 103 6.70 3.25 13.96
N ILE A 104 7.80 3.76 14.52
CA ILE A 104 8.85 2.89 15.08
C ILE A 104 8.31 2.05 16.24
N GLY A 105 7.50 2.64 17.12
CA GLY A 105 6.85 1.94 18.23
C GLY A 105 5.95 0.82 17.75
N THR A 106 5.14 1.06 16.71
CA THR A 106 4.27 0.04 16.10
C THR A 106 5.11 -1.09 15.48
N PHE A 107 6.13 -0.74 14.69
CA PHE A 107 7.03 -1.72 14.08
C PHE A 107 7.66 -2.64 15.13
N LEU A 108 8.28 -2.05 16.13
CA LEU A 108 8.97 -2.81 17.18
C LEU A 108 8.01 -3.67 17.99
N PHE A 109 6.85 -3.13 18.35
CA PHE A 109 5.87 -3.86 19.15
C PHE A 109 5.29 -5.07 18.40
N VAL A 110 4.85 -4.88 17.15
CA VAL A 110 4.32 -5.97 16.32
C VAL A 110 5.39 -7.00 16.04
N SER A 111 6.61 -6.57 15.67
CA SER A 111 7.75 -7.48 15.46
C SER A 111 8.09 -8.28 16.71
N ALA A 112 8.08 -7.66 17.89
CA ALA A 112 8.36 -8.36 19.15
C ALA A 112 7.28 -9.40 19.47
N VAL A 113 5.98 -9.04 19.36
CA VAL A 113 4.87 -9.96 19.61
C VAL A 113 4.94 -11.15 18.65
N PHE A 114 5.11 -10.90 17.35
CA PHE A 114 5.21 -11.98 16.37
C PHE A 114 6.48 -12.80 16.51
N SER A 115 7.60 -12.20 16.93
CA SER A 115 8.82 -12.95 17.22
C SER A 115 8.59 -13.99 18.33
N ILE A 116 7.91 -13.60 19.41
CA ILE A 116 7.55 -14.53 20.51
C ILE A 116 6.62 -15.63 19.99
N VAL A 117 5.56 -15.27 19.24
CA VAL A 117 4.62 -16.25 18.69
C VAL A 117 5.31 -17.22 17.75
N PHE A 118 6.14 -16.72 16.83
CA PHE A 118 6.82 -17.55 15.83
C PHE A 118 7.90 -18.45 16.45
N LEU A 119 8.58 -18.02 17.52
CA LEU A 119 9.46 -18.90 18.29
C LEU A 119 8.69 -20.08 18.90
N ILE A 120 7.49 -19.85 19.43
CA ILE A 120 6.65 -20.91 20.04
C ILE A 120 6.18 -21.92 18.99
N VAL A 121 5.72 -21.43 17.81
CA VAL A 121 5.19 -22.29 16.73
C VAL A 121 6.25 -22.74 15.72
N LYS A 122 7.55 -22.44 15.97
CA LYS A 122 8.69 -22.82 15.12
C LYS A 122 8.62 -22.27 13.69
N ILE A 123 8.08 -21.07 13.53
CA ILE A 123 8.12 -20.32 12.26
C ILE A 123 9.38 -19.44 12.26
N PRO A 124 10.04 -19.19 11.12
CA PRO A 124 11.20 -18.31 11.04
C PRO A 124 10.93 -16.91 11.56
N VAL A 125 11.74 -16.46 12.55
CA VAL A 125 11.53 -15.18 13.27
C VAL A 125 11.65 -13.96 12.35
N TYR A 126 12.41 -14.04 11.25
CA TYR A 126 12.51 -12.92 10.31
C TYR A 126 11.15 -12.50 9.74
N LEU A 127 10.19 -13.43 9.67
CA LEU A 127 8.84 -13.14 9.21
C LEU A 127 8.10 -12.16 10.14
N ALA A 128 8.43 -12.13 11.43
CA ALA A 128 7.87 -11.19 12.39
C ALA A 128 8.16 -9.72 12.02
N PHE A 129 9.34 -9.45 11.45
CA PHE A 129 9.69 -8.12 10.97
C PHE A 129 8.93 -7.73 9.71
N VAL A 130 8.56 -8.70 8.86
CA VAL A 130 7.64 -8.47 7.73
C VAL A 130 6.28 -8.02 8.23
N PHE A 131 5.71 -8.72 9.24
CA PHE A 131 4.46 -8.34 9.87
C PHE A 131 4.54 -6.94 10.50
N GLY A 132 5.64 -6.63 11.18
CA GLY A 132 5.90 -5.29 11.72
C GLY A 132 5.94 -4.22 10.62
N GLY A 133 6.61 -4.47 9.52
CA GLY A 133 6.69 -3.55 8.38
C GLY A 133 5.34 -3.30 7.71
N ILE A 134 4.53 -4.36 7.51
CA ILE A 134 3.17 -4.23 6.96
C ILE A 134 2.25 -3.47 7.92
N ALA A 135 2.44 -3.62 9.23
CA ALA A 135 1.61 -2.98 10.26
C ALA A 135 1.73 -1.45 10.29
N LEU A 136 2.78 -0.88 9.71
CA LEU A 136 3.02 0.56 9.69
C LEU A 136 1.98 1.33 8.87
N ALA A 137 1.66 0.85 7.68
CA ALA A 137 0.79 1.56 6.74
C ALA A 137 -0.59 1.87 7.33
N THR A 138 -1.00 3.15 7.25
CA THR A 138 -2.28 3.66 7.77
C THR A 138 -3.11 4.20 6.61
N ALA A 139 -4.41 3.81 6.53
CA ALA A 139 -5.32 4.39 5.55
C ALA A 139 -5.91 5.69 6.07
N PRO A 140 -5.62 6.84 5.48
CA PRO A 140 -6.33 8.06 5.82
C PRO A 140 -7.79 8.04 5.30
N ALA A 141 -8.06 7.33 4.20
CA ALA A 141 -9.35 7.39 3.52
C ALA A 141 -10.57 7.02 4.40
N PRO A 142 -10.58 5.94 5.22
CA PRO A 142 -11.71 5.66 6.09
C PRO A 142 -11.90 6.69 7.20
N ALA A 143 -10.79 7.19 7.77
CA ALA A 143 -10.86 8.27 8.75
C ALA A 143 -11.32 9.60 8.12
N LEU A 144 -10.88 9.87 6.88
CA LEU A 144 -11.35 11.02 6.08
C LEU A 144 -12.83 10.92 5.72
N SER A 145 -13.36 9.73 5.48
CA SER A 145 -14.80 9.58 5.24
C SER A 145 -15.61 10.03 6.45
N ILE A 146 -15.12 9.75 7.67
CA ILE A 146 -15.73 10.24 8.92
C ILE A 146 -15.59 11.75 9.01
N VAL A 147 -14.40 12.29 8.71
CA VAL A 147 -14.14 13.74 8.69
C VAL A 147 -15.11 14.45 7.77
N ASN A 148 -15.32 13.93 6.56
CA ASN A 148 -16.22 14.52 5.57
C ASN A 148 -17.71 14.32 5.92
N GLU A 149 -18.10 13.13 6.43
CA GLU A 149 -19.49 12.82 6.77
C GLU A 149 -19.98 13.61 7.99
N TYR A 150 -19.11 13.81 8.98
CA TYR A 150 -19.44 14.48 10.25
C TYR A 150 -18.84 15.87 10.36
N HIS A 151 -18.21 16.39 9.29
CA HIS A 151 -17.57 17.70 9.25
C HIS A 151 -16.64 17.96 10.45
N THR A 152 -15.86 16.94 10.85
CA THR A 152 -15.01 17.07 12.03
C THR A 152 -13.96 18.17 11.82
N ASN A 153 -13.79 18.99 12.83
CA ASN A 153 -12.78 20.05 12.83
C ASN A 153 -12.18 20.16 14.23
N GLY A 154 -10.87 19.94 14.32
CA GLY A 154 -10.16 20.05 15.58
C GLY A 154 -8.73 19.55 15.51
N PRO A 155 -8.02 19.53 16.64
CA PRO A 155 -6.60 19.17 16.68
C PRO A 155 -6.29 17.76 16.23
N VAL A 156 -7.18 16.77 16.50
CA VAL A 156 -6.99 15.38 16.06
C VAL A 156 -7.12 15.29 14.54
N THR A 157 -8.18 15.92 13.99
CA THR A 157 -8.41 15.97 12.52
C THR A 157 -7.24 16.64 11.80
N GLN A 158 -6.76 17.78 12.31
CA GLN A 158 -5.66 18.54 11.70
C GLN A 158 -4.32 17.80 11.80
N THR A 159 -4.13 16.96 12.82
CA THR A 159 -2.91 16.14 12.99
C THR A 159 -2.94 14.88 12.15
N LEU A 160 -4.11 14.26 11.98
CA LEU A 160 -4.27 12.96 11.33
C LEU A 160 -3.75 12.95 9.89
N LEU A 161 -4.12 13.94 9.08
CA LEU A 161 -3.81 13.98 7.66
C LEU A 161 -2.31 14.05 7.36
N PRO A 162 -1.57 15.06 7.91
CA PRO A 162 -0.13 15.11 7.67
C PRO A 162 0.59 13.92 8.32
N LEU A 163 0.09 13.41 9.46
CA LEU A 163 0.67 12.24 10.10
C LEU A 163 0.55 11.01 9.21
N ALA A 164 -0.62 10.73 8.63
CA ALA A 164 -0.83 9.57 7.77
C ALA A 164 0.08 9.59 6.54
N ALA A 165 0.29 10.75 5.92
CA ALA A 165 1.20 10.90 4.79
C ALA A 165 2.67 10.60 5.17
N ILE A 166 3.12 11.06 6.33
CA ILE A 166 4.48 10.79 6.83
C ILE A 166 4.62 9.31 7.25
N ASP A 167 3.57 8.73 7.83
CA ASP A 167 3.52 7.31 8.25
C ASP A 167 3.71 6.36 7.06
N ASP A 168 3.09 6.65 5.93
CA ASP A 168 3.26 5.88 4.71
C ASP A 168 4.71 5.96 4.17
N VAL A 169 5.36 7.13 4.25
CA VAL A 169 6.78 7.27 3.88
C VAL A 169 7.66 6.40 4.78
N ILE A 170 7.45 6.47 6.10
CA ILE A 170 8.21 5.65 7.06
C ILE A 170 7.93 4.16 6.80
N GLY A 171 6.66 3.81 6.59
CA GLY A 171 6.23 2.45 6.27
C GLY A 171 6.94 1.89 5.04
N VAL A 172 7.01 2.65 3.95
CA VAL A 172 7.75 2.29 2.74
C VAL A 172 9.22 2.03 3.05
N VAL A 173 9.89 2.98 3.70
CA VAL A 173 11.34 2.85 4.00
C VAL A 173 11.61 1.62 4.87
N VAL A 174 10.85 1.44 5.96
CA VAL A 174 11.05 0.33 6.89
C VAL A 174 10.72 -1.00 6.22
N PHE A 175 9.56 -1.10 5.55
CA PHE A 175 9.14 -2.35 4.90
C PHE A 175 10.13 -2.81 3.84
N PHE A 176 10.56 -1.92 2.93
CA PHE A 176 11.51 -2.30 1.90
C PHE A 176 12.90 -2.59 2.45
N THR A 177 13.32 -1.94 3.53
CA THR A 177 14.55 -2.30 4.23
C THR A 177 14.48 -3.72 4.78
N VAL A 178 13.36 -4.09 5.44
CA VAL A 178 13.13 -5.45 5.96
C VAL A 178 13.14 -6.49 4.83
N ILE A 179 12.35 -6.25 3.77
CA ILE A 179 12.28 -7.18 2.62
C ILE A 179 13.65 -7.34 1.96
N SER A 180 14.40 -6.25 1.82
CA SER A 180 15.74 -6.27 1.23
C SER A 180 16.72 -7.09 2.06
N ILE A 181 16.71 -6.93 3.38
CA ILE A 181 17.55 -7.71 4.29
C ILE A 181 17.19 -9.20 4.20
N ILE A 182 15.89 -9.54 4.20
CA ILE A 182 15.44 -10.93 4.12
C ILE A 182 15.85 -11.55 2.78
N SER A 183 15.60 -10.87 1.68
CA SER A 183 15.98 -11.35 0.34
C SER A 183 17.49 -11.54 0.21
N GLY A 184 18.28 -10.65 0.80
CA GLY A 184 19.74 -10.75 0.79
C GLY A 184 20.31 -11.85 1.69
N THR A 185 19.65 -12.14 2.82
CA THR A 185 20.16 -13.09 3.82
C THR A 185 19.70 -14.53 3.55
N TYR A 186 18.45 -14.69 3.09
CA TYR A 186 17.81 -16.00 2.95
C TYR A 186 17.52 -16.38 1.49
N GLY A 187 17.72 -15.47 0.52
CA GLY A 187 17.53 -15.77 -0.90
C GLY A 187 18.57 -16.76 -1.43
N SER A 188 18.13 -17.65 -2.31
CA SER A 188 18.89 -18.80 -2.81
C SER A 188 20.15 -18.46 -3.64
N ALA A 189 20.47 -17.21 -3.87
CA ALA A 189 21.53 -16.76 -4.80
C ALA A 189 22.71 -16.05 -4.13
N GLY A 190 22.87 -16.06 -2.81
CA GLY A 190 23.98 -15.35 -2.17
C GLY A 190 24.04 -13.88 -2.64
N THR A 191 22.89 -13.21 -2.64
CA THR A 191 22.75 -11.85 -3.17
C THR A 191 23.69 -10.91 -2.41
N SER A 192 24.54 -10.23 -3.17
CA SER A 192 25.46 -9.24 -2.60
C SER A 192 24.65 -8.13 -1.89
N PRO A 193 25.15 -7.59 -0.76
CA PRO A 193 24.51 -6.44 -0.11
C PRO A 193 24.26 -5.27 -1.07
N LEU A 194 25.08 -5.12 -2.08
CA LEU A 194 24.92 -4.11 -3.13
C LEU A 194 23.68 -4.36 -3.99
N THR A 195 23.35 -5.62 -4.29
CA THR A 195 22.15 -6.01 -5.03
C THR A 195 20.88 -5.65 -4.22
N VAL A 196 20.89 -5.93 -2.90
CA VAL A 196 19.80 -5.60 -1.98
C VAL A 196 19.54 -4.08 -1.94
N VAL A 197 20.61 -3.30 -1.83
CA VAL A 197 20.51 -1.82 -1.89
C VAL A 197 19.98 -1.38 -3.26
N GLY A 198 20.42 -2.02 -4.35
CA GLY A 198 19.93 -1.77 -5.69
C GLY A 198 18.43 -2.00 -5.85
N MET A 199 17.89 -3.08 -5.28
CA MET A 199 16.44 -3.39 -5.33
C MET A 199 15.56 -2.25 -4.79
N VAL A 200 16.07 -1.51 -3.80
CA VAL A 200 15.36 -0.35 -3.23
C VAL A 200 15.66 0.92 -4.01
N LEU A 201 16.92 1.16 -4.36
CA LEU A 201 17.33 2.43 -4.97
C LEU A 201 16.94 2.56 -6.44
N PHE A 202 17.01 1.50 -7.25
CA PHE A 202 16.68 1.57 -8.67
C PHE A 202 15.26 2.07 -8.96
N PRO A 203 14.20 1.58 -8.29
CA PRO A 203 12.86 2.11 -8.46
C PRO A 203 12.79 3.62 -8.19
N PHE A 204 13.48 4.12 -7.15
CA PHE A 204 13.53 5.54 -6.84
C PHE A 204 14.28 6.33 -7.93
N VAL A 205 15.43 5.85 -8.37
CA VAL A 205 16.21 6.51 -9.42
C VAL A 205 15.41 6.63 -10.72
N ILE A 206 14.76 5.54 -11.15
CA ILE A 206 13.92 5.53 -12.35
C ILE A 206 12.75 6.50 -12.18
N GLY A 207 12.03 6.41 -11.08
CA GLY A 207 10.88 7.26 -10.81
C GLY A 207 11.24 8.74 -10.74
N ILE A 208 12.31 9.10 -10.02
CA ILE A 208 12.80 10.48 -9.90
C ILE A 208 13.27 11.01 -11.27
N PHE A 209 14.02 10.21 -12.02
CA PHE A 209 14.54 10.62 -13.33
C PHE A 209 13.41 10.97 -14.30
N PHE A 210 12.48 10.05 -14.52
CA PHE A 210 11.35 10.30 -15.43
C PHE A 210 10.37 11.33 -14.86
N GLY A 211 10.15 11.38 -13.54
CA GLY A 211 9.36 12.38 -12.88
C GLY A 211 9.94 13.80 -13.05
N PHE A 212 11.26 13.93 -12.97
CA PHE A 212 11.94 15.21 -13.22
C PHE A 212 11.75 15.67 -14.65
N LEU A 213 12.00 14.81 -15.66
CA LEU A 213 11.80 15.14 -17.07
C LEU A 213 10.35 15.54 -17.35
N ALA A 214 9.37 14.77 -16.82
CA ALA A 214 7.96 15.12 -16.92
C ALA A 214 7.68 16.49 -16.33
N SER A 215 8.21 16.79 -15.14
CA SER A 215 7.97 18.05 -14.41
C SER A 215 8.49 19.26 -15.20
N VAL A 216 9.69 19.14 -15.80
CA VAL A 216 10.26 20.23 -16.63
C VAL A 216 9.35 20.54 -17.81
N LEU A 217 8.90 19.53 -18.54
CA LEU A 217 8.03 19.72 -19.70
C LEU A 217 6.61 20.17 -19.31
N MET A 218 6.07 19.65 -18.21
CA MET A 218 4.75 20.06 -17.71
C MET A 218 4.71 21.52 -17.28
N ARG A 219 5.82 22.09 -16.79
CA ARG A 219 5.91 23.53 -16.44
C ARG A 219 5.85 24.42 -17.70
N ILE A 220 6.37 23.96 -18.81
CA ILE A 220 6.37 24.71 -20.10
C ILE A 220 5.00 24.60 -20.78
N ALA A 221 4.32 23.46 -20.61
CA ALA A 221 3.03 23.17 -21.23
C ALA A 221 1.93 24.09 -20.67
N LYS A 222 1.17 24.74 -21.55
CA LYS A 222 0.09 25.68 -21.15
C LYS A 222 -1.27 25.01 -21.00
N ARG A 223 -1.50 23.85 -21.63
CA ARG A 223 -2.81 23.16 -21.63
C ARG A 223 -2.76 21.94 -20.71
N ASN A 224 -3.78 21.77 -19.87
CA ASN A 224 -3.87 20.64 -18.95
C ASN A 224 -3.93 19.29 -19.66
N SER A 225 -4.54 19.21 -20.86
CA SER A 225 -4.51 18.00 -21.69
C SER A 225 -3.09 17.61 -22.11
N VAL A 226 -2.25 18.60 -22.46
CA VAL A 226 -0.84 18.32 -22.81
C VAL A 226 -0.06 17.85 -21.59
N ARG A 227 -0.26 18.49 -20.44
CA ARG A 227 0.35 18.08 -19.17
C ARG A 227 -0.04 16.64 -18.80
N PHE A 228 -1.31 16.31 -18.96
CA PHE A 228 -1.80 14.95 -18.75
C PHE A 228 -1.15 13.94 -19.70
N CYS A 229 -1.06 14.24 -20.99
CA CYS A 229 -0.35 13.37 -21.96
C CYS A 229 1.12 13.19 -21.56
N LEU A 230 1.82 14.25 -21.14
CA LEU A 230 3.20 14.18 -20.67
C LEU A 230 3.31 13.29 -19.43
N LEU A 231 2.42 13.45 -18.44
CA LEU A 231 2.38 12.59 -17.27
C LEU A 231 2.26 11.12 -17.69
N MET A 232 1.32 10.79 -18.58
CA MET A 232 1.09 9.41 -19.04
C MET A 232 2.29 8.85 -19.80
N ILE A 233 2.87 9.61 -20.71
CA ILE A 233 4.03 9.19 -21.53
C ILE A 233 5.22 8.89 -20.60
N PHE A 234 5.56 9.81 -19.69
CA PHE A 234 6.71 9.62 -18.81
C PHE A 234 6.49 8.56 -17.73
N LEU A 235 5.25 8.37 -17.27
CA LEU A 235 4.91 7.28 -16.37
C LEU A 235 5.03 5.91 -17.07
N MET A 236 4.60 5.82 -18.34
CA MET A 236 4.82 4.63 -19.18
C MET A 236 6.31 4.39 -19.45
N LEU A 237 7.09 5.45 -19.69
CA LEU A 237 8.55 5.34 -19.85
C LEU A 237 9.22 4.88 -18.55
N ALA A 238 8.76 5.34 -17.40
CA ALA A 238 9.26 4.86 -16.10
C ALA A 238 8.95 3.37 -15.88
N ALA A 239 7.72 2.94 -16.19
CA ALA A 239 7.35 1.52 -16.15
C ALA A 239 8.16 0.70 -17.18
N GLY A 240 8.31 1.20 -18.41
CA GLY A 240 9.13 0.56 -19.45
C GLY A 240 10.60 0.43 -19.08
N GLY A 241 11.19 1.49 -18.51
CA GLY A 241 12.55 1.47 -17.97
C GLY A 241 12.72 0.42 -16.87
N GLY A 242 11.75 0.32 -15.95
CA GLY A 242 11.72 -0.74 -14.95
C GLY A 242 11.65 -2.15 -15.56
N LEU A 243 10.82 -2.34 -16.60
CA LEU A 243 10.70 -3.62 -17.31
C LEU A 243 12.00 -3.99 -18.04
N LEU A 244 12.66 -3.03 -18.69
CA LEU A 244 13.95 -3.26 -19.36
C LEU A 244 15.02 -3.71 -18.35
N ILE A 245 15.08 -3.07 -17.20
CA ILE A 245 16.01 -3.46 -16.12
C ILE A 245 15.70 -4.87 -15.62
N ASP A 246 14.43 -5.18 -15.42
CA ASP A 246 13.96 -6.50 -14.97
C ASP A 246 14.33 -7.62 -15.96
N PHE A 247 14.18 -7.37 -17.28
CA PHE A 247 14.43 -8.38 -18.30
C PHE A 247 15.91 -8.52 -18.70
N TYR A 248 16.68 -7.44 -18.71
CA TYR A 248 18.01 -7.43 -19.31
C TYR A 248 19.17 -7.29 -18.33
N LEU A 249 19.00 -6.54 -17.23
CA LEU A 249 20.12 -6.27 -16.31
C LEU A 249 20.16 -7.20 -15.10
N PHE A 250 19.01 -7.62 -14.60
CA PHE A 250 18.97 -8.32 -13.33
C PHE A 250 18.07 -9.55 -13.41
N HIS A 251 18.65 -10.72 -13.69
CA HIS A 251 17.94 -12.00 -13.61
C HIS A 251 17.62 -12.44 -12.17
N SER A 252 18.17 -11.76 -11.19
CA SER A 252 18.14 -12.18 -9.78
C SER A 252 17.18 -11.37 -8.89
N PHE A 253 16.61 -10.26 -9.37
CA PHE A 253 15.63 -9.49 -8.60
C PHE A 253 14.62 -8.75 -9.49
N THR A 254 13.45 -8.45 -8.95
CA THR A 254 12.41 -7.71 -9.65
C THR A 254 12.37 -6.26 -9.17
N VAL A 255 12.25 -5.32 -10.12
CA VAL A 255 12.04 -3.89 -9.84
C VAL A 255 10.65 -3.73 -9.18
N ASN A 256 10.57 -2.91 -8.15
CA ASN A 256 9.30 -2.58 -7.52
C ASN A 256 8.60 -1.44 -8.26
N PHE A 257 7.57 -1.77 -9.04
CA PHE A 257 6.87 -0.83 -9.92
C PHE A 257 5.99 0.15 -9.15
N LEU A 258 5.41 -0.26 -8.02
CA LEU A 258 4.66 0.66 -7.16
C LEU A 258 5.58 1.78 -6.62
N LEU A 259 6.78 1.40 -6.18
CA LEU A 259 7.78 2.33 -5.67
C LEU A 259 8.29 3.26 -6.78
N THR A 260 8.45 2.76 -8.02
CA THR A 260 8.78 3.58 -9.19
C THR A 260 7.71 4.65 -9.44
N GLY A 261 6.43 4.26 -9.46
CA GLY A 261 5.31 5.20 -9.64
C GLY A 261 5.18 6.19 -8.48
N MET A 262 5.44 5.75 -7.25
CA MET A 262 5.47 6.61 -6.08
C MET A 262 6.58 7.67 -6.20
N ALA A 263 7.81 7.28 -6.51
CA ALA A 263 8.94 8.19 -6.66
C ALA A 263 8.72 9.19 -7.82
N PHE A 264 8.15 8.70 -8.94
CA PHE A 264 7.76 9.52 -10.08
C PHE A 264 6.77 10.62 -9.66
N SER A 265 5.69 10.25 -9.01
CA SER A 265 4.65 11.22 -8.64
C SER A 265 5.07 12.12 -7.49
N THR A 266 5.88 11.64 -6.53
CA THR A 266 6.51 12.50 -5.51
C THR A 266 7.34 13.60 -6.15
N THR A 267 8.13 13.26 -7.16
CA THR A 267 8.96 14.24 -7.88
C THR A 267 8.08 15.30 -8.57
N ILE A 268 7.02 14.88 -9.24
CA ILE A 268 6.08 15.81 -9.88
C ILE A 268 5.36 16.67 -8.85
N ALA A 269 4.89 16.10 -7.75
CA ALA A 269 4.15 16.82 -6.71
C ALA A 269 5.00 17.90 -6.02
N ASN A 270 6.32 17.75 -6.01
CA ASN A 270 7.23 18.72 -5.43
C ASN A 270 7.81 19.74 -6.43
N LEU A 271 7.70 19.46 -7.73
CA LEU A 271 8.27 20.33 -8.76
C LEU A 271 7.22 21.10 -9.57
N VAL A 272 6.03 20.55 -9.80
CA VAL A 272 4.95 21.22 -10.55
C VAL A 272 4.10 22.07 -9.61
N PRO A 273 3.65 23.28 -10.04
CA PRO A 273 2.75 24.09 -9.23
C PRO A 273 1.46 23.33 -8.84
N GLU A 274 1.03 23.46 -7.58
CA GLU A 274 -0.07 22.69 -6.99
C GLU A 274 -1.36 22.78 -7.83
N LYS A 275 -1.73 23.99 -8.26
CA LYS A 275 -2.92 24.22 -9.10
C LYS A 275 -2.90 23.45 -10.41
N ASP A 276 -1.76 23.46 -11.09
CA ASP A 276 -1.57 22.78 -12.37
C ASP A 276 -1.60 21.26 -12.19
N LEU A 277 -1.03 20.79 -11.08
CA LEU A 277 -1.02 19.37 -10.73
C LEU A 277 -2.43 18.86 -10.39
N GLU A 278 -3.21 19.59 -9.61
CA GLU A 278 -4.57 19.21 -9.25
C GLU A 278 -5.45 18.98 -10.48
N ASP A 279 -5.38 19.86 -11.46
CA ASP A 279 -6.16 19.72 -12.70
C ASP A 279 -5.74 18.49 -13.52
N VAL A 280 -4.44 18.20 -13.57
CA VAL A 280 -3.92 16.98 -14.22
C VAL A 280 -4.35 15.73 -13.46
N LEU A 281 -4.29 15.76 -12.12
CA LEU A 281 -4.70 14.62 -11.30
C LEU A 281 -6.21 14.34 -11.39
N LYS A 282 -7.05 15.35 -11.58
CA LYS A 282 -8.50 15.15 -11.87
C LYS A 282 -8.68 14.31 -13.15
N LEU A 283 -7.89 14.58 -14.20
CA LEU A 283 -7.91 13.79 -15.44
C LEU A 283 -7.33 12.38 -15.24
N TYR A 284 -6.39 12.23 -14.32
CA TYR A 284 -5.73 10.95 -14.01
C TYR A 284 -6.58 10.04 -13.09
N ASN A 285 -7.44 10.58 -12.26
CA ASN A 285 -8.21 9.82 -11.26
C ASN A 285 -8.98 8.58 -11.82
N PRO A 286 -9.59 8.61 -13.02
CA PRO A 286 -10.21 7.42 -13.59
C PRO A 286 -9.20 6.30 -13.86
N ILE A 287 -8.01 6.64 -14.37
CA ILE A 287 -6.92 5.68 -14.64
C ILE A 287 -6.38 5.12 -13.33
N LEU A 288 -6.21 5.97 -12.32
CA LEU A 288 -5.79 5.56 -10.98
C LEU A 288 -6.78 4.57 -10.37
N SER A 289 -8.07 4.88 -10.43
CA SER A 289 -9.12 3.99 -9.90
C SER A 289 -9.11 2.63 -10.60
N PHE A 290 -8.97 2.63 -11.93
CA PHE A 290 -8.86 1.41 -12.72
C PHE A 290 -7.60 0.60 -12.37
N SER A 291 -6.45 1.28 -12.21
CA SER A 291 -5.20 0.65 -11.80
C SER A 291 -5.30 -0.01 -10.43
N LEU A 292 -5.92 0.68 -9.47
CA LEU A 292 -6.15 0.14 -8.13
C LEU A 292 -7.04 -1.10 -8.17
N ILE A 293 -8.11 -1.11 -8.98
CA ILE A 293 -8.97 -2.30 -9.13
C ILE A 293 -8.13 -3.48 -9.63
N ILE A 294 -7.31 -3.29 -10.67
CA ILE A 294 -6.46 -4.34 -11.24
C ILE A 294 -5.49 -4.88 -10.19
N VAL A 295 -4.76 -4.00 -9.52
CA VAL A 295 -3.75 -4.38 -8.52
C VAL A 295 -4.38 -5.13 -7.35
N ILE A 296 -5.52 -4.66 -6.84
CA ILE A 296 -6.18 -5.31 -5.70
C ILE A 296 -6.86 -6.62 -6.09
N VAL A 297 -7.45 -6.71 -7.29
CA VAL A 297 -7.99 -7.98 -7.81
C VAL A 297 -6.86 -8.99 -7.99
N ASN A 298 -5.72 -8.58 -8.58
CA ASN A 298 -4.53 -9.42 -8.70
C ASN A 298 -4.02 -9.92 -7.33
N LEU A 299 -4.04 -9.08 -6.30
CA LEU A 299 -3.67 -9.48 -4.94
C LEU A 299 -4.63 -10.54 -4.38
N GLY A 300 -5.93 -10.45 -4.69
CA GLY A 300 -6.93 -11.42 -4.25
C GLY A 300 -6.85 -12.78 -4.94
N MET A 301 -6.48 -12.82 -6.24
CA MET A 301 -6.53 -14.04 -7.05
C MET A 301 -5.74 -15.24 -6.48
N PRO A 302 -4.48 -15.10 -6.04
CA PRO A 302 -3.71 -16.23 -5.53
C PRO A 302 -4.09 -16.64 -4.10
N LEU A 303 -5.07 -15.99 -3.47
CA LEU A 303 -5.44 -16.25 -2.09
C LEU A 303 -6.33 -17.48 -1.95
N ASN A 304 -5.87 -18.42 -1.13
CA ASN A 304 -6.65 -19.60 -0.79
C ASN A 304 -7.56 -19.31 0.41
N TYR A 305 -8.87 -19.25 0.19
CA TYR A 305 -9.86 -18.96 1.24
C TYR A 305 -9.82 -19.93 2.43
N ARG A 306 -9.43 -21.21 2.21
CA ARG A 306 -9.29 -22.21 3.29
C ARG A 306 -8.16 -21.84 4.25
N LEU A 307 -7.10 -21.21 3.74
CA LEU A 307 -5.96 -20.79 4.51
C LEU A 307 -6.26 -19.49 5.28
N ILE A 308 -7.09 -18.62 4.71
CA ILE A 308 -7.61 -17.43 5.42
C ILE A 308 -8.40 -17.87 6.66
N ALA A 309 -9.25 -18.89 6.54
CA ALA A 309 -9.97 -19.45 7.68
C ALA A 309 -9.04 -20.10 8.72
N GLY A 310 -7.92 -20.71 8.30
CA GLY A 310 -6.91 -21.31 9.17
C GLY A 310 -5.98 -20.31 9.88
N ALA A 311 -5.86 -19.08 9.38
CA ALA A 311 -4.98 -18.04 9.93
C ALA A 311 -5.55 -17.32 11.18
N GLY A 312 -6.70 -17.75 11.72
CA GLY A 312 -7.50 -17.04 12.71
C GLY A 312 -6.73 -16.53 13.94
N VAL A 313 -5.83 -17.32 14.53
CA VAL A 313 -5.05 -16.89 15.71
C VAL A 313 -4.07 -15.80 15.35
N PHE A 314 -3.31 -15.95 14.26
CA PHE A 314 -2.34 -14.93 13.81
C PHE A 314 -3.06 -13.63 13.43
N THR A 315 -4.25 -13.72 12.84
CA THR A 315 -5.10 -12.58 12.50
C THR A 315 -5.49 -11.78 13.75
N VAL A 316 -5.95 -12.46 14.80
CA VAL A 316 -6.31 -11.80 16.07
C VAL A 316 -5.08 -11.17 16.71
N VAL A 317 -3.96 -11.91 16.78
CA VAL A 317 -2.68 -11.39 17.31
C VAL A 317 -2.23 -10.16 16.53
N TYR A 318 -2.35 -10.18 15.19
CA TYR A 318 -1.96 -9.05 14.35
C TYR A 318 -2.83 -7.82 14.61
N ILE A 319 -4.16 -7.96 14.62
CA ILE A 319 -5.08 -6.85 14.87
C ILE A 319 -4.80 -6.22 16.24
N LEU A 320 -4.66 -7.03 17.28
CA LEU A 320 -4.42 -6.56 18.64
C LEU A 320 -3.04 -5.91 18.78
N SER A 321 -1.99 -6.56 18.33
CA SER A 321 -0.63 -6.02 18.43
C SER A 321 -0.49 -4.71 17.65
N ARG A 322 -1.06 -4.64 16.44
CA ARG A 322 -1.08 -3.41 15.64
C ARG A 322 -1.85 -2.30 16.34
N ALA A 323 -3.04 -2.59 16.88
CA ALA A 323 -3.84 -1.61 17.59
C ALA A 323 -3.10 -1.07 18.83
N ILE A 324 -2.50 -1.93 19.64
CA ILE A 324 -1.71 -1.54 20.81
C ILE A 324 -0.49 -0.71 20.38
N GLY A 325 0.22 -1.12 19.34
CA GLY A 325 1.37 -0.40 18.80
C GLY A 325 1.01 1.01 18.30
N LYS A 326 -0.07 1.13 17.51
CA LYS A 326 -0.56 2.41 16.97
C LYS A 326 -1.03 3.35 18.08
N ILE A 327 -1.91 2.87 18.98
CA ILE A 327 -2.45 3.67 20.08
C ILE A 327 -1.35 4.05 21.07
N GLY A 328 -0.57 3.07 21.50
CA GLY A 328 0.52 3.28 22.46
C GLY A 328 1.62 4.18 21.91
N GLY A 329 2.03 3.95 20.66
CA GLY A 329 3.03 4.77 19.97
C GLY A 329 2.58 6.22 19.80
N ALA A 330 1.33 6.45 19.37
CA ALA A 330 0.76 7.80 19.26
C ALA A 330 0.63 8.49 20.62
N TYR A 331 0.24 7.76 21.65
CA TYR A 331 0.16 8.29 23.01
C TYR A 331 1.52 8.71 23.56
N ILE A 332 2.54 7.86 23.40
CA ILE A 332 3.92 8.15 23.83
C ILE A 332 4.46 9.32 23.02
N GLY A 333 4.28 9.29 21.68
CA GLY A 333 4.69 10.38 20.80
C GLY A 333 4.04 11.71 21.16
N GLY A 334 2.72 11.71 21.41
CA GLY A 334 1.99 12.89 21.84
C GLY A 334 2.49 13.48 23.17
N LYS A 335 2.79 12.60 24.16
CA LYS A 335 3.39 13.04 25.43
C LYS A 335 4.79 13.61 25.26
N LEU A 336 5.67 12.95 24.53
CA LEU A 336 7.06 13.39 24.36
C LEU A 336 7.17 14.69 23.56
N THR A 337 6.26 14.89 22.60
CA THR A 337 6.20 16.13 21.80
C THR A 337 5.36 17.24 22.45
N LYS A 338 4.80 17.01 23.64
CA LYS A 338 3.93 17.93 24.36
C LYS A 338 2.73 18.39 23.53
N SER A 339 2.09 17.46 22.85
CA SER A 339 0.90 17.69 22.04
C SER A 339 -0.33 18.01 22.89
N GLN A 340 -1.36 18.56 22.25
CA GLN A 340 -2.63 18.82 22.93
C GLN A 340 -3.19 17.53 23.56
N PRO A 341 -3.89 17.60 24.70
CA PRO A 341 -4.40 16.43 25.39
C PRO A 341 -5.35 15.56 24.52
N SER A 342 -6.16 16.18 23.66
CA SER A 342 -7.05 15.48 22.71
C SER A 342 -6.26 14.67 21.69
N VAL A 343 -5.20 15.25 21.09
CA VAL A 343 -4.29 14.57 20.16
C VAL A 343 -3.61 13.40 20.87
N THR A 344 -2.98 13.66 22.03
CA THR A 344 -2.28 12.63 22.78
C THR A 344 -3.18 11.44 23.12
N LYS A 345 -4.45 11.68 23.46
CA LYS A 345 -5.35 10.64 23.94
C LYS A 345 -6.12 9.91 22.84
N TYR A 346 -6.49 10.59 21.76
CA TYR A 346 -7.44 10.07 20.77
C TYR A 346 -6.86 9.81 19.39
N LEU A 347 -5.74 10.43 19.02
CA LEU A 347 -5.15 10.28 17.68
C LEU A 347 -4.85 8.82 17.31
N GLY A 348 -4.29 8.03 18.25
CA GLY A 348 -3.92 6.63 17.97
C GLY A 348 -5.10 5.75 17.55
N PHE A 349 -6.30 6.06 18.01
CA PHE A 349 -7.52 5.34 17.64
C PHE A 349 -7.97 5.65 16.20
N THR A 350 -7.62 6.82 15.65
CA THR A 350 -7.93 7.17 14.27
C THR A 350 -6.94 6.59 13.25
N LEU A 351 -5.83 6.02 13.73
CA LEU A 351 -4.78 5.37 12.91
C LEU A 351 -4.99 3.87 12.69
N LEU A 352 -6.08 3.31 13.18
CA LEU A 352 -6.35 1.88 13.10
C LEU A 352 -6.75 1.38 11.70
N PRO A 353 -7.42 2.16 10.80
CA PRO A 353 -7.80 1.68 9.48
C PRO A 353 -6.60 1.14 8.70
N HIS A 354 -6.82 0.05 7.96
CA HIS A 354 -5.79 -0.59 7.14
C HIS A 354 -5.63 0.15 5.81
N SER A 355 -4.40 0.43 5.42
CA SER A 355 -4.10 1.07 4.12
C SER A 355 -4.18 0.06 2.96
N GLY A 356 -4.62 0.52 1.78
CA GLY A 356 -4.41 -0.20 0.54
C GLY A 356 -2.92 -0.49 0.27
N VAL A 357 -2.04 0.38 0.76
CA VAL A 357 -0.57 0.21 0.73
C VAL A 357 -0.14 -1.04 1.50
N SER A 358 -0.75 -1.33 2.66
CA SER A 358 -0.43 -2.54 3.44
C SER A 358 -0.79 -3.82 2.69
N LEU A 359 -1.85 -3.83 1.89
CA LEU A 359 -2.20 -4.96 1.02
C LEU A 359 -1.20 -5.14 -0.12
N VAL A 360 -0.68 -4.05 -0.67
CA VAL A 360 0.41 -4.12 -1.67
C VAL A 360 1.70 -4.64 -1.03
N PHE A 361 2.06 -4.15 0.17
CA PHE A 361 3.17 -4.71 0.94
C PHE A 361 2.98 -6.21 1.20
N THR A 362 1.76 -6.63 1.50
CA THR A 362 1.42 -8.06 1.66
C THR A 362 1.69 -8.84 0.38
N GLY A 363 1.31 -8.33 -0.79
CA GLY A 363 1.60 -8.95 -2.08
C GLY A 363 3.10 -9.14 -2.31
N ILE A 364 3.90 -8.09 -2.06
CA ILE A 364 5.36 -8.13 -2.18
C ILE A 364 5.96 -9.13 -1.19
N ALA A 365 5.54 -9.08 0.07
CA ALA A 365 5.99 -9.99 1.11
C ALA A 365 5.63 -11.44 0.77
N THR A 366 4.44 -11.70 0.24
CA THR A 366 3.98 -13.01 -0.21
C THR A 366 4.86 -13.53 -1.35
N THR A 367 5.15 -12.71 -2.35
CA THR A 367 6.03 -13.09 -3.46
C THR A 367 7.45 -13.41 -2.97
N THR A 368 8.01 -12.56 -2.11
CA THR A 368 9.34 -12.78 -1.52
C THR A 368 9.36 -14.04 -0.65
N SER A 369 8.34 -14.24 0.19
CA SER A 369 8.26 -15.41 1.06
C SER A 369 8.03 -16.71 0.27
N SER A 370 7.27 -16.68 -0.83
CA SER A 370 7.03 -17.86 -1.66
C SER A 370 8.28 -18.38 -2.37
N SER A 371 9.23 -17.48 -2.66
CA SER A 371 10.54 -17.90 -3.21
C SER A 371 11.44 -18.59 -2.18
N LEU A 372 11.18 -18.41 -0.88
CA LEU A 372 11.88 -19.05 0.22
C LEU A 372 11.16 -20.33 0.68
N ASP A 373 9.88 -20.21 0.98
CA ASP A 373 8.98 -21.29 1.38
C ASP A 373 7.52 -20.90 1.08
N PRO A 374 6.80 -21.65 0.24
CA PRO A 374 5.38 -21.38 -0.10
C PRO A 374 4.44 -21.34 1.13
N SER A 375 4.76 -22.08 2.20
CA SER A 375 3.95 -22.08 3.42
C SER A 375 3.97 -20.73 4.14
N LEU A 376 5.11 -20.04 4.12
CA LEU A 376 5.29 -18.73 4.72
C LEU A 376 4.49 -17.65 3.98
N ALA A 377 4.47 -17.71 2.66
CA ALA A 377 3.65 -16.84 1.82
C ALA A 377 2.16 -16.92 2.20
N THR A 378 1.70 -18.13 2.46
CA THR A 378 0.33 -18.41 2.91
C THR A 378 0.02 -17.81 4.27
N ILE A 379 0.94 -17.91 5.23
CA ILE A 379 0.79 -17.31 6.56
C ILE A 379 0.69 -15.79 6.46
N VAL A 380 1.56 -15.15 5.67
CA VAL A 380 1.54 -13.70 5.47
C VAL A 380 0.23 -13.26 4.84
N SER A 381 -0.11 -13.81 3.69
CA SER A 381 -1.30 -13.39 2.94
C SER A 381 -2.59 -13.69 3.69
N GLY A 382 -2.75 -14.90 4.23
CA GLY A 382 -3.93 -15.31 4.99
C GLY A 382 -4.17 -14.43 6.20
N THR A 383 -3.13 -14.18 7.00
CA THR A 383 -3.23 -13.35 8.21
C THR A 383 -3.58 -11.90 7.89
N ILE A 384 -2.84 -11.29 6.97
CA ILE A 384 -3.00 -9.84 6.73
C ILE A 384 -4.30 -9.53 6.00
N VAL A 385 -4.70 -10.37 5.03
CA VAL A 385 -5.97 -10.16 4.31
C VAL A 385 -7.17 -10.31 5.25
N ALA A 386 -7.18 -11.36 6.08
CA ALA A 386 -8.22 -11.53 7.07
C ALA A 386 -8.25 -10.38 8.09
N ALA A 387 -7.07 -9.94 8.54
CA ALA A 387 -6.95 -8.80 9.43
C ALA A 387 -7.44 -7.50 8.78
N ALA A 388 -7.11 -7.25 7.51
CA ALA A 388 -7.56 -6.06 6.80
C ALA A 388 -9.09 -5.97 6.73
N ILE A 389 -9.76 -7.08 6.38
CA ILE A 389 -11.24 -7.13 6.30
C ILE A 389 -11.89 -6.87 7.66
N ILE A 390 -11.43 -7.57 8.71
CA ILE A 390 -12.01 -7.45 10.04
C ILE A 390 -11.71 -6.08 10.64
N ASN A 391 -10.46 -5.65 10.53
CA ASN A 391 -10.00 -4.39 11.12
C ASN A 391 -10.66 -3.17 10.46
N GLU A 392 -10.98 -3.23 9.17
CA GLU A 392 -11.61 -2.11 8.47
C GLU A 392 -12.98 -1.76 9.08
N ILE A 393 -13.76 -2.78 9.43
CA ILE A 393 -15.08 -2.58 10.08
C ILE A 393 -14.89 -2.01 11.48
N ILE A 394 -14.00 -2.62 12.27
CA ILE A 394 -13.76 -2.23 13.67
C ILE A 394 -13.14 -0.83 13.75
N ALA A 395 -12.18 -0.53 12.89
CA ALA A 395 -11.42 0.70 12.90
C ALA A 395 -12.28 1.94 12.60
N VAL A 396 -13.23 1.83 11.68
CA VAL A 396 -14.17 2.92 11.37
C VAL A 396 -15.02 3.27 12.57
N ILE A 397 -15.53 2.26 13.29
CA ILE A 397 -16.35 2.46 14.50
C ILE A 397 -15.51 3.12 15.61
N ILE A 398 -14.30 2.63 15.83
CA ILE A 398 -13.38 3.15 16.85
C ILE A 398 -12.94 4.59 16.50
N ALA A 399 -12.61 4.87 15.24
CA ALA A 399 -12.22 6.21 14.80
C ALA A 399 -13.35 7.23 15.01
N LYS A 400 -14.59 6.87 14.64
CA LYS A 400 -15.77 7.72 14.91
C LYS A 400 -15.92 8.00 16.40
N TYR A 401 -15.80 6.98 17.25
CA TYR A 401 -15.86 7.15 18.70
C TYR A 401 -14.76 8.08 19.21
N ALA A 402 -13.55 7.97 18.66
CA ALA A 402 -12.42 8.81 19.05
C ALA A 402 -12.67 10.29 18.70
N PHE A 403 -13.14 10.61 17.49
CA PHE A 403 -13.51 11.98 17.10
C PHE A 403 -14.63 12.55 17.98
N LYS A 404 -15.66 11.73 18.29
CA LYS A 404 -16.73 12.15 19.20
C LYS A 404 -16.20 12.46 20.61
N LYS A 405 -15.31 11.61 21.15
CA LYS A 405 -14.68 11.82 22.45
C LYS A 405 -13.65 12.97 22.48
N ALA A 406 -13.06 13.27 21.35
CA ALA A 406 -12.20 14.45 21.19
C ALA A 406 -13.00 15.77 21.13
N GLY A 407 -14.33 15.70 20.99
CA GLY A 407 -15.20 16.88 20.85
C GLY A 407 -15.14 17.48 19.44
N GLU A 408 -14.79 16.70 18.43
CA GLU A 408 -14.62 17.14 17.05
C GLU A 408 -15.79 16.76 16.13
N ILE A 409 -16.80 16.07 16.64
CA ILE A 409 -18.07 15.79 15.95
C ILE A 409 -19.14 16.66 16.60
N GLU A 410 -19.79 17.51 15.82
CA GLU A 410 -21.01 18.21 16.22
C GLU A 410 -22.17 17.19 16.29
N GLU A 411 -22.94 17.18 17.38
CA GLU A 411 -24.11 16.30 17.59
C GLU A 411 -25.29 16.70 16.73
#